data_349f4292e787be13fde7be1dc7e880ac
#
_entry.id   349f4292e787be13fde7be1dc7e880ac
#
_cell.length_a   1.000
_cell.length_b   1.000
_cell.length_c   1.000
_cell.angle_alpha   90.00
_cell.angle_beta   90.00
_cell.angle_gamma   90.00
#
_symmetry.space_group_name_H-M   'P 1'
#
loop_
_entity.id
_entity.type
_entity.pdbx_description
1 polymer ?
#
loop_
_entity_poly.entity_id
_entity_poly.type
_entity_poly.pdbx_seq_one_letter_code
_entity_poly.pdbx_strand_id
1 'polypeptide(L)'
;KESSAPRGSIYYYFPDGKQQLAKEAIQKTGERVKSYIEKSLASHEDAAAAIQYHIKMMADRMFEQVENEADISLAAMSSEVWSSNETLRMACEDVYNEWEQVYADKLVCSGYEQEEARQLGSAIQSWIEGAYTLSLTKNSTVPMQIAADQIGKLFANKN
;
A
#
# COMPACT_ATOMS: atom_id res chain seq x y z
N LYS A 1 -8.41 17.34 -16.14
CA LYS A 1 -8.40 17.45 -17.64
C LYS A 1 -9.35 16.39 -18.16
N GLU A 2 -10.42 16.77 -18.85
CA GLU A 2 -11.28 15.83 -19.57
C GLU A 2 -10.42 15.11 -20.63
N SER A 3 -10.47 13.78 -20.62
CA SER A 3 -9.84 12.96 -21.64
C SER A 3 -10.53 13.23 -22.97
N SER A 4 -9.77 13.64 -23.98
CA SER A 4 -10.26 13.84 -25.36
C SER A 4 -10.50 12.51 -26.11
N ALA A 5 -10.41 11.37 -25.44
CA ALA A 5 -10.66 10.06 -26.03
C ALA A 5 -12.15 9.88 -26.38
N PRO A 6 -12.51 9.43 -27.61
CA PRO A 6 -13.88 9.16 -27.98
C PRO A 6 -14.50 8.12 -27.03
N ARG A 7 -15.74 8.35 -26.59
CA ARG A 7 -16.46 7.44 -25.67
C ARG A 7 -16.50 5.98 -26.18
N GLY A 8 -16.45 5.75 -27.49
CA GLY A 8 -16.42 4.41 -28.09
C GLY A 8 -15.07 3.69 -27.97
N SER A 9 -13.94 4.38 -27.79
CA SER A 9 -12.62 3.74 -27.67
C SER A 9 -12.44 2.99 -26.34
N ILE A 10 -13.10 3.43 -25.28
CA ILE A 10 -13.05 2.77 -23.96
C ILE A 10 -13.60 1.34 -24.07
N TYR A 11 -14.73 1.13 -24.75
CA TYR A 11 -15.33 -0.20 -24.92
C TYR A 11 -14.54 -1.13 -25.85
N TYR A 12 -13.70 -0.57 -26.72
CA TYR A 12 -12.80 -1.38 -27.55
C TYR A 12 -11.66 -2.00 -26.72
N TYR A 13 -11.08 -1.22 -25.78
CA TYR A 13 -10.00 -1.68 -24.91
C TYR A 13 -10.49 -2.38 -23.65
N PHE A 14 -11.70 -2.08 -23.20
CA PHE A 14 -12.32 -2.62 -21.98
C PHE A 14 -13.72 -3.16 -22.30
N PRO A 15 -13.81 -4.36 -22.92
CA PRO A 15 -15.08 -4.94 -23.34
C PRO A 15 -16.07 -5.13 -22.17
N ASP A 16 -15.59 -5.39 -20.97
CA ASP A 16 -16.41 -5.48 -19.75
C ASP A 16 -16.67 -4.09 -19.10
N GLY A 17 -16.31 -3.02 -19.80
CA GLY A 17 -16.66 -1.65 -19.45
C GLY A 17 -15.92 -1.08 -18.23
N LYS A 18 -16.65 -0.28 -17.44
CA LYS A 18 -16.08 0.48 -16.32
C LYS A 18 -15.51 -0.42 -15.22
N GLN A 19 -16.07 -1.60 -15.01
CA GLN A 19 -15.61 -2.52 -13.97
C GLN A 19 -14.25 -3.10 -14.30
N GLN A 20 -14.02 -3.50 -15.55
CA GLN A 20 -12.70 -3.94 -16.01
C GLN A 20 -11.66 -2.83 -15.87
N LEU A 21 -11.99 -1.62 -16.31
CA LEU A 21 -11.11 -0.46 -16.18
C LEU A 21 -10.73 -0.19 -14.72
N ALA A 22 -11.70 -0.24 -13.80
CA ALA A 22 -11.46 -0.04 -12.38
C ALA A 22 -10.57 -1.15 -11.79
N LYS A 23 -10.82 -2.42 -12.16
CA LYS A 23 -9.98 -3.55 -11.74
C LYS A 23 -8.54 -3.40 -12.20
N GLU A 24 -8.34 -3.07 -13.48
CA GLU A 24 -6.99 -2.87 -14.03
C GLU A 24 -6.27 -1.68 -13.39
N ALA A 25 -7.01 -0.60 -13.06
CA ALA A 25 -6.45 0.55 -12.34
C ALA A 25 -6.01 0.16 -10.92
N ILE A 26 -6.81 -0.64 -10.19
CA ILE A 26 -6.44 -1.18 -8.87
C ILE A 26 -5.16 -2.01 -8.98
N GLN A 27 -5.09 -2.94 -9.92
CA GLN A 27 -3.94 -3.82 -10.11
C GLN A 27 -2.66 -3.04 -10.44
N LYS A 28 -2.73 -2.10 -11.41
CA LYS A 28 -1.57 -1.26 -11.76
C LYS A 28 -1.08 -0.39 -10.61
N THR A 29 -2.01 0.17 -9.83
CA THR A 29 -1.65 0.91 -8.61
C THR A 29 -0.99 -0.02 -7.61
N GLY A 30 -1.55 -1.23 -7.43
CA GLY A 30 -0.99 -2.27 -6.58
C GLY A 30 0.44 -2.65 -6.93
N GLU A 31 0.71 -2.95 -8.20
CA GLU A 31 2.05 -3.29 -8.71
C GLU A 31 3.07 -2.15 -8.49
N ARG A 32 2.66 -0.91 -8.73
CA ARG A 32 3.52 0.26 -8.53
C ARG A 32 3.88 0.44 -7.06
N VAL A 33 2.91 0.38 -6.17
CA VAL A 33 3.13 0.50 -4.72
C VAL A 33 3.97 -0.66 -4.21
N LYS A 34 3.68 -1.91 -4.63
CA LYS A 34 4.49 -3.08 -4.31
C LYS A 34 5.96 -2.87 -4.67
N SER A 35 6.24 -2.42 -5.91
CA SER A 35 7.62 -2.14 -6.34
C SER A 35 8.30 -1.05 -5.50
N TYR A 36 7.53 -0.05 -5.03
CA TYR A 36 8.04 0.96 -4.12
C TYR A 36 8.36 0.37 -2.73
N ILE A 37 7.49 -0.48 -2.17
CA ILE A 37 7.73 -1.18 -0.90
C ILE A 37 9.01 -2.03 -1.02
N GLU A 38 9.10 -2.88 -2.03
CA GLU A 38 10.26 -3.75 -2.27
C GLU A 38 11.58 -2.97 -2.33
N LYS A 39 11.61 -1.89 -3.11
CA LYS A 39 12.81 -1.03 -3.26
C LYS A 39 13.20 -0.36 -1.94
N SER A 40 12.24 0.13 -1.18
CA SER A 40 12.54 0.80 0.09
C SER A 40 13.00 -0.20 1.17
N LEU A 41 12.41 -1.40 1.22
CA LEU A 41 12.84 -2.46 2.16
C LEU A 41 14.20 -3.05 1.80
N ALA A 42 14.61 -3.02 0.54
CA ALA A 42 15.93 -3.47 0.11
C ALA A 42 17.07 -2.56 0.58
N SER A 43 16.78 -1.34 1.05
CA SER A 43 17.81 -0.37 1.49
C SER A 43 18.51 -0.72 2.80
N HIS A 44 17.96 -1.65 3.60
CA HIS A 44 18.51 -2.10 4.87
C HIS A 44 18.43 -3.62 4.97
N GLU A 45 19.44 -4.26 5.56
CA GLU A 45 19.42 -5.71 5.79
C GLU A 45 18.45 -6.09 6.91
N ASP A 46 18.50 -5.38 8.02
CA ASP A 46 17.64 -5.57 9.16
C ASP A 46 16.19 -5.17 8.86
N ALA A 47 15.22 -6.05 9.19
CA ALA A 47 13.80 -5.82 8.88
C ALA A 47 13.24 -4.62 9.64
N ALA A 48 13.60 -4.42 10.92
CA ALA A 48 13.10 -3.30 11.71
C ALA A 48 13.53 -1.96 11.11
N ALA A 49 14.83 -1.85 10.77
CA ALA A 49 15.38 -0.66 10.13
C ALA A 49 14.77 -0.42 8.74
N ALA A 50 14.57 -1.48 7.94
CA ALA A 50 13.97 -1.40 6.62
C ALA A 50 12.52 -0.90 6.68
N ILE A 51 11.70 -1.47 7.55
CA ILE A 51 10.28 -1.09 7.69
C ILE A 51 10.17 0.32 8.25
N GLN A 52 10.96 0.66 9.28
CA GLN A 52 11.00 2.01 9.81
C GLN A 52 11.38 3.04 8.73
N TYR A 53 12.40 2.76 7.96
CA TYR A 53 12.83 3.61 6.84
C TYR A 53 11.73 3.79 5.81
N HIS A 54 11.08 2.69 5.41
CA HIS A 54 9.96 2.73 4.46
C HIS A 54 8.84 3.66 4.92
N ILE A 55 8.40 3.54 6.17
CA ILE A 55 7.32 4.37 6.72
C ILE A 55 7.74 5.85 6.79
N LYS A 56 9.00 6.14 7.16
CA LYS A 56 9.54 7.51 7.16
C LYS A 56 9.55 8.11 5.75
N MET A 57 9.99 7.34 4.76
CA MET A 57 9.95 7.77 3.35
C MET A 57 8.53 8.05 2.86
N MET A 58 7.54 7.26 3.28
CA MET A 58 6.13 7.56 3.00
C MET A 58 5.68 8.86 3.66
N ALA A 59 6.05 9.09 4.92
CA ALA A 59 5.71 10.31 5.65
C ALA A 59 6.29 11.57 4.97
N ASP A 60 7.55 11.52 4.54
CA ASP A 60 8.24 12.65 3.91
C ASP A 60 7.61 13.04 2.57
N ARG A 61 7.10 12.06 1.82
CA ARG A 61 6.50 12.28 0.49
C ARG A 61 4.99 12.50 0.49
N MET A 62 4.33 12.25 1.60
CA MET A 62 2.86 12.16 1.66
C MET A 62 2.14 13.45 1.23
N PHE A 63 2.78 14.61 1.38
CA PHE A 63 2.24 15.91 0.97
C PHE A 63 3.01 16.55 -0.20
N GLU A 64 3.95 15.83 -0.82
CA GLU A 64 4.56 16.28 -2.05
C GLU A 64 3.50 16.26 -3.15
N GLN A 65 3.27 17.42 -3.79
CA GLN A 65 2.38 17.49 -4.94
C GLN A 65 3.06 16.80 -6.13
N VAL A 66 2.72 15.55 -6.35
CA VAL A 66 3.10 14.86 -7.59
C VAL A 66 2.14 15.32 -8.67
N GLU A 67 2.58 16.23 -9.52
CA GLU A 67 1.74 16.97 -10.50
C GLU A 67 1.01 16.09 -11.55
N ASN A 68 1.17 14.77 -11.57
CA ASN A 68 0.60 13.95 -12.64
C ASN A 68 0.08 12.55 -12.26
N GLU A 69 0.04 12.18 -11.00
CA GLU A 69 -0.48 10.86 -10.62
C GLU A 69 -1.72 11.01 -9.75
N ALA A 70 -2.88 10.76 -10.33
CA ALA A 70 -4.08 10.49 -9.56
C ALA A 70 -3.89 9.13 -8.88
N ASP A 71 -3.21 9.13 -7.73
CA ASP A 71 -3.09 7.92 -6.92
C ASP A 71 -4.47 7.57 -6.37
N ILE A 72 -4.99 6.44 -6.84
CA ILE A 72 -6.18 5.85 -6.25
C ILE A 72 -5.76 5.34 -4.86
N SER A 73 -6.34 5.93 -3.80
CA SER A 73 -6.20 5.37 -2.47
C SER A 73 -6.90 4.02 -2.43
N LEU A 74 -6.13 2.94 -2.24
CA LEU A 74 -6.68 1.59 -2.15
C LEU A 74 -7.64 1.47 -0.96
N ALA A 75 -7.33 2.11 0.17
CA ALA A 75 -8.20 2.15 1.34
C ALA A 75 -9.56 2.82 1.05
N ALA A 76 -9.54 3.94 0.33
CA ALA A 76 -10.78 4.62 -0.07
C ALA A 76 -11.60 3.75 -1.03
N MET A 77 -10.96 3.14 -2.03
CA MET A 77 -11.62 2.23 -2.96
C MET A 77 -12.21 1.02 -2.23
N SER A 78 -11.45 0.37 -1.35
CA SER A 78 -11.91 -0.76 -0.56
C SER A 78 -13.14 -0.40 0.29
N SER A 79 -13.12 0.78 0.93
CA SER A 79 -14.26 1.27 1.73
C SER A 79 -15.50 1.54 0.89
N GLU A 80 -15.37 1.87 -0.38
CA GLU A 80 -16.51 2.13 -1.29
C GLU A 80 -17.08 0.82 -1.84
N VAL A 81 -16.24 -0.15 -2.17
CA VAL A 81 -16.66 -1.35 -2.92
C VAL A 81 -16.96 -2.57 -2.04
N TRP A 82 -16.60 -2.58 -0.74
CA TRP A 82 -16.66 -3.75 0.14
C TRP A 82 -18.03 -4.45 0.17
N SER A 83 -19.13 -3.71 0.06
CA SER A 83 -20.48 -4.27 0.09
C SER A 83 -21.22 -4.18 -1.24
N SER A 84 -20.66 -3.46 -2.23
CA SER A 84 -21.36 -3.11 -3.46
C SER A 84 -20.83 -3.81 -4.71
N ASN A 85 -19.54 -4.25 -4.69
CA ASN A 85 -18.89 -4.84 -5.86
C ASN A 85 -17.84 -5.87 -5.46
N GLU A 86 -18.24 -7.15 -5.48
CA GLU A 86 -17.38 -8.26 -5.08
C GLU A 86 -16.12 -8.38 -5.95
N THR A 87 -16.20 -8.15 -7.25
CA THR A 87 -15.05 -8.24 -8.16
C THR A 87 -13.97 -7.21 -7.81
N LEU A 88 -14.38 -5.97 -7.51
CA LEU A 88 -13.44 -4.91 -7.13
C LEU A 88 -12.95 -5.11 -5.68
N ARG A 89 -13.80 -5.62 -4.78
CA ARG A 89 -13.40 -5.99 -3.43
C ARG A 89 -12.27 -7.02 -3.45
N MET A 90 -12.44 -8.09 -4.24
CA MET A 90 -11.41 -9.12 -4.41
C MET A 90 -10.12 -8.56 -5.02
N ALA A 91 -10.23 -7.66 -6.01
CA ALA A 91 -9.04 -7.03 -6.58
C ALA A 91 -8.27 -6.18 -5.55
N CYS A 92 -8.96 -5.51 -4.63
CA CYS A 92 -8.31 -4.80 -3.51
C CYS A 92 -7.68 -5.78 -2.51
N GLU A 93 -8.36 -6.87 -2.20
CA GLU A 93 -7.86 -7.94 -1.32
C GLU A 93 -6.58 -8.55 -1.87
N ASP A 94 -6.54 -8.89 -3.16
CA ASP A 94 -5.36 -9.44 -3.82
C ASP A 94 -4.16 -8.48 -3.70
N VAL A 95 -4.37 -7.19 -3.93
CA VAL A 95 -3.32 -6.17 -3.80
C VAL A 95 -2.81 -6.06 -2.37
N TYR A 96 -3.69 -6.04 -1.37
CA TYR A 96 -3.27 -6.01 0.03
C TYR A 96 -2.48 -7.26 0.42
N ASN A 97 -2.93 -8.44 0.00
CA ASN A 97 -2.21 -9.70 0.24
C ASN A 97 -0.79 -9.67 -0.35
N GLU A 98 -0.62 -9.08 -1.54
CA GLU A 98 0.69 -8.92 -2.15
C GLU A 98 1.59 -7.97 -1.36
N TRP A 99 1.08 -6.85 -0.85
CA TRP A 99 1.85 -5.92 -0.04
C TRP A 99 2.24 -6.52 1.31
N GLU A 100 1.30 -7.19 1.98
CA GLU A 100 1.55 -7.92 3.24
C GLU A 100 2.65 -8.97 3.06
N GLN A 101 2.63 -9.69 1.92
CA GLN A 101 3.65 -10.69 1.62
C GLN A 101 5.04 -10.09 1.48
N VAL A 102 5.20 -8.89 0.91
CA VAL A 102 6.50 -8.22 0.81
C VAL A 102 7.10 -7.95 2.20
N TYR A 103 6.28 -7.51 3.17
CA TYR A 103 6.74 -7.34 4.55
C TYR A 103 7.06 -8.68 5.21
N ALA A 104 6.24 -9.70 4.99
CA ALA A 104 6.46 -11.04 5.52
C ALA A 104 7.79 -11.63 4.99
N ASP A 105 8.05 -11.53 3.70
CA ASP A 105 9.30 -12.01 3.09
C ASP A 105 10.53 -11.32 3.68
N LYS A 106 10.45 -10.02 3.92
CA LYS A 106 11.52 -9.28 4.59
C LYS A 106 11.77 -9.77 6.01
N LEU A 107 10.73 -10.06 6.77
CA LEU A 107 10.83 -10.60 8.12
C LEU A 107 11.43 -12.02 8.11
N VAL A 108 11.01 -12.90 7.19
CA VAL A 108 11.58 -14.24 7.02
C VAL A 108 13.08 -14.17 6.71
N CYS A 109 13.50 -13.27 5.81
CA CYS A 109 14.91 -13.03 5.54
C CYS A 109 15.70 -12.56 6.77
N SER A 110 15.04 -11.97 7.76
CA SER A 110 15.62 -11.54 9.04
C SER A 110 15.47 -12.59 10.16
N GLY A 111 15.06 -13.83 9.84
CA GLY A 111 15.04 -14.96 10.76
C GLY A 111 13.72 -15.20 11.51
N TYR A 112 12.63 -14.52 11.14
CA TYR A 112 11.30 -14.81 11.69
C TYR A 112 10.73 -16.10 11.11
N GLU A 113 9.99 -16.84 11.92
CA GLU A 113 9.21 -17.99 11.44
C GLU A 113 8.11 -17.55 10.46
N GLN A 114 7.83 -18.39 9.46
CA GLN A 114 6.98 -17.99 8.31
C GLN A 114 5.58 -17.56 8.72
N GLU A 115 4.93 -18.29 9.64
CA GLU A 115 3.58 -17.96 10.08
C GLU A 115 3.57 -16.67 10.94
N GLU A 116 4.58 -16.47 11.78
CA GLU A 116 4.75 -15.24 12.54
C GLU A 116 4.99 -14.05 11.58
N ALA A 117 5.87 -14.21 10.59
CA ALA A 117 6.16 -13.20 9.59
C ALA A 117 4.92 -12.78 8.80
N ARG A 118 4.07 -13.75 8.42
CA ARG A 118 2.79 -13.48 7.73
C ARG A 118 1.85 -12.63 8.59
N GLN A 119 1.66 -12.99 9.86
CA GLN A 119 0.82 -12.23 10.79
C GLN A 119 1.37 -10.82 11.03
N LEU A 120 2.68 -10.68 11.16
CA LEU A 120 3.34 -9.40 11.32
C LEU A 120 3.24 -8.55 10.05
N GLY A 121 3.33 -9.14 8.86
CA GLY A 121 3.13 -8.44 7.59
C GLY A 121 1.77 -7.77 7.50
N SER A 122 0.70 -8.51 7.86
CA SER A 122 -0.66 -7.97 7.93
C SER A 122 -0.81 -6.89 9.00
N ALA A 123 -0.20 -7.07 10.18
CA ALA A 123 -0.21 -6.08 11.24
C ALA A 123 0.51 -4.77 10.83
N ILE A 124 1.67 -4.88 10.15
CA ILE A 124 2.42 -3.74 9.62
C ILE A 124 1.58 -2.97 8.61
N GLN A 125 0.97 -3.66 7.64
CA GLN A 125 0.10 -3.03 6.65
C GLN A 125 -1.07 -2.31 7.31
N SER A 126 -1.75 -2.95 8.27
CA SER A 126 -2.86 -2.35 9.02
C SER A 126 -2.42 -1.09 9.78
N TRP A 127 -1.23 -1.11 10.36
CA TRP A 127 -0.68 0.05 11.07
C TRP A 127 -0.36 1.21 10.14
N ILE A 128 0.24 0.92 8.98
CA ILE A 128 0.54 1.92 7.95
C ILE A 128 -0.75 2.58 7.46
N GLU A 129 -1.78 1.79 7.10
CA GLU A 129 -3.07 2.32 6.63
C GLU A 129 -3.74 3.24 7.67
N GLY A 130 -3.74 2.83 8.94
CA GLY A 130 -4.27 3.65 10.02
C GLY A 130 -3.49 4.95 10.22
N ALA A 131 -2.16 4.88 10.24
CA ALA A 131 -1.30 6.05 10.40
C ALA A 131 -1.41 6.99 9.19
N TYR A 132 -1.50 6.45 7.97
CA TYR A 132 -1.68 7.22 6.74
C TYR A 132 -3.00 7.99 6.75
N THR A 133 -4.10 7.31 7.06
CA THR A 133 -5.44 7.93 7.17
C THR A 133 -5.47 9.04 8.21
N LEU A 134 -4.87 8.80 9.40
CA LEU A 134 -4.78 9.81 10.46
C LEU A 134 -3.92 11.01 10.04
N SER A 135 -2.84 10.77 9.29
CA SER A 135 -1.97 11.85 8.79
C SER A 135 -2.70 12.74 7.79
N LEU A 136 -3.45 12.16 6.86
CA LEU A 136 -4.29 12.92 5.93
C LEU A 136 -5.35 13.74 6.69
N THR A 137 -6.07 13.09 7.60
CA THR A 137 -7.14 13.74 8.39
C THR A 137 -6.62 14.92 9.21
N LYS A 138 -5.41 14.79 9.77
CA LYS A 138 -4.79 15.83 10.61
C LYS A 138 -3.95 16.83 9.81
N ASN A 139 -3.80 16.63 8.50
CA ASN A 139 -2.88 17.38 7.64
C ASN A 139 -1.48 17.47 8.27
N SER A 140 -0.95 16.33 8.73
CA SER A 140 0.31 16.25 9.48
C SER A 140 0.98 14.89 9.30
N THR A 141 2.30 14.87 9.13
CA THR A 141 3.09 13.63 9.03
C THR A 141 3.31 12.94 10.39
N VAL A 142 2.97 13.59 11.49
CA VAL A 142 3.23 13.09 12.86
C VAL A 142 2.68 11.68 13.11
N PRO A 143 1.45 11.28 12.71
CA PRO A 143 0.98 9.92 12.92
C PRO A 143 1.87 8.87 12.23
N MET A 144 2.31 9.13 10.99
CA MET A 144 3.23 8.24 10.28
C MET A 144 4.60 8.17 10.94
N GLN A 145 5.14 9.29 11.41
CA GLN A 145 6.42 9.33 12.15
C GLN A 145 6.34 8.52 13.45
N ILE A 146 5.24 8.65 14.18
CA ILE A 146 4.99 7.85 15.41
C ILE A 146 4.92 6.36 15.05
N ALA A 147 4.20 5.98 13.99
CA ALA A 147 4.11 4.59 13.55
C ALA A 147 5.49 4.02 13.21
N ALA A 148 6.32 4.74 12.46
CA ALA A 148 7.68 4.36 12.14
C ALA A 148 8.54 4.11 13.40
N ASP A 149 8.48 5.03 14.37
CA ASP A 149 9.30 4.93 15.59
C ASP A 149 8.83 3.80 16.51
N GLN A 150 7.53 3.53 16.58
CA GLN A 150 7.01 2.43 17.41
C GLN A 150 7.27 1.07 16.79
N ILE A 151 7.12 0.92 15.47
CA ILE A 151 7.48 -0.32 14.75
C ILE A 151 8.96 -0.64 14.97
N GLY A 152 9.86 0.33 14.81
CA GLY A 152 11.29 0.13 15.07
C GLY A 152 11.59 -0.40 16.47
N LYS A 153 10.88 0.09 17.49
CA LYS A 153 11.04 -0.38 18.88
C LYS A 153 10.49 -1.79 19.11
N LEU A 154 9.35 -2.13 18.50
CA LEU A 154 8.72 -3.45 18.64
C LEU A 154 9.62 -4.57 18.11
N PHE A 155 10.29 -4.32 17.00
CA PHE A 155 11.16 -5.31 16.36
C PHE A 155 12.58 -5.32 16.93
N ALA A 156 13.10 -4.19 17.44
CA ALA A 156 14.45 -4.12 18.02
C ALA A 156 14.62 -4.97 19.30
N ASN A 157 13.55 -5.31 20.01
CA ASN A 157 13.60 -6.09 21.26
C ASN A 157 13.66 -7.61 21.06
N LYS A 158 13.77 -8.11 19.83
CA LYS A 158 13.85 -9.56 19.53
C LYS A 158 15.26 -10.07 19.16
N ASN A 159 16.27 -9.20 19.18
CA ASN A 159 17.69 -9.55 18.94
C ASN A 159 18.46 -9.75 20.23
#